data_f76575d222b9f1b71eb05056eacf480a
#
_entry.id   f76575d222b9f1b71eb05056eacf480a
#
_cell.length_a   1.000
_cell.length_b   1.000
_cell.length_c   1.000
_cell.angle_alpha   90.00
_cell.angle_beta   90.00
_cell.angle_gamma   90.00
#
_symmetry.space_group_name_H-M   'P 1'
#
loop_
_entity.id
_entity.type
_entity.pdbx_description
1 polymer ?
#
loop_
_entity_poly.entity_id
_entity_poly.type
_entity_poly.pdbx_seq_one_letter_code
_entity_poly.pdbx_strand_id
1 'polypeptide(L)' 'MTIRVNVPDHRPAHVHIVLADRRDALVYLGTLEVVSRTVRVAEIAEALAWIAENREAARKVFEECNP' A
#
# COMPACT_ATOMS: atom_id res chain seq x y z
N MET A 1 4.65 9.44 -7.07
CA MET A 1 4.26 8.07 -6.69
C MET A 1 2.82 8.09 -6.19
N THR A 2 2.11 7.01 -6.43
CA THR A 2 0.68 6.94 -6.14
C THR A 2 0.40 5.79 -5.19
N ILE A 3 -0.47 6.02 -4.19
CA ILE A 3 -0.95 4.99 -3.30
C ILE A 3 -2.38 4.65 -3.72
N ARG A 4 -2.66 3.38 -4.00
CA ARG A 4 -3.99 2.95 -4.46
C ARG A 4 -4.49 1.71 -3.75
N VAL A 5 -5.82 1.63 -3.64
CA VAL A 5 -6.53 0.45 -3.15
C VAL A 5 -7.25 -0.17 -4.36
N ASN A 6 -6.96 -1.43 -4.64
CA ASN A 6 -7.61 -2.13 -5.76
C ASN A 6 -8.96 -2.71 -5.37
N VAL A 7 -9.85 -2.85 -6.34
CA VAL A 7 -11.18 -3.41 -6.17
C VAL A 7 -11.48 -4.37 -7.33
N PRO A 8 -11.81 -5.65 -7.10
CA PRO A 8 -11.75 -6.34 -5.80
C PRO A 8 -10.33 -6.75 -5.44
N ASP A 9 -10.04 -6.94 -4.17
CA ASP A 9 -8.74 -7.39 -3.74
C ASP A 9 -8.86 -8.36 -2.55
N HIS A 10 -7.78 -9.12 -2.31
CA HIS A 10 -7.74 -10.14 -1.28
C HIS A 10 -7.39 -9.57 0.09
N ARG A 11 -7.89 -10.21 1.15
CA ARG A 11 -7.40 -9.95 2.50
C ARG A 11 -6.08 -10.67 2.72
N PRO A 12 -5.18 -10.21 3.60
CA PRO A 12 -5.36 -9.08 4.53
C PRO A 12 -5.30 -7.71 3.86
N ALA A 13 -5.77 -6.68 4.58
CA ALA A 13 -5.83 -5.32 4.09
C ALA A 13 -4.44 -4.81 3.65
N HIS A 14 -4.36 -4.27 2.46
CA HIS A 14 -3.11 -3.77 1.88
C HIS A 14 -3.38 -2.65 0.88
N VAL A 15 -2.32 -1.93 0.57
CA VAL A 15 -2.35 -0.89 -0.47
C VAL A 15 -1.22 -1.15 -1.47
N HIS A 16 -1.34 -0.58 -2.66
CA HIS A 16 -0.30 -0.63 -3.69
C HIS A 16 0.33 0.76 -3.82
N ILE A 17 1.66 0.80 -3.84
CA ILE A 17 2.40 2.01 -4.14
C ILE A 17 2.94 1.88 -5.55
N VAL A 18 2.53 2.80 -6.44
CA VAL A 18 2.94 2.78 -7.84
C VAL A 18 3.90 3.94 -8.09
N LEU A 19 5.10 3.62 -8.56
CA LEU A 19 6.11 4.62 -8.91
C LEU A 19 5.87 5.20 -10.30
N ALA A 20 6.52 6.32 -10.58
CA ALA A 20 6.36 7.01 -11.85
C ALA A 20 6.75 6.16 -13.07
N ASP A 21 7.68 5.22 -12.90
CA ASP A 21 8.13 4.29 -13.94
C ASP A 21 7.29 3.00 -13.99
N ARG A 22 6.15 2.97 -13.32
CA ARG A 22 5.19 1.86 -13.26
C ARG A 22 5.62 0.65 -12.43
N ARG A 23 6.76 0.72 -11.75
CA ARG A 23 7.10 -0.30 -10.76
C ARG A 23 6.17 -0.14 -9.57
N ASP A 24 5.81 -1.24 -8.93
CA ASP A 24 4.88 -1.20 -7.81
C ASP A 24 5.34 -2.05 -6.64
N ALA A 25 4.82 -1.72 -5.47
CA ALA A 25 5.02 -2.48 -4.24
C ALA A 25 3.69 -2.62 -3.51
N LEU A 26 3.49 -3.77 -2.88
CA LEU A 26 2.34 -4.03 -2.05
C LEU A 26 2.75 -3.83 -0.59
N VAL A 27 1.94 -3.12 0.19
CA VAL A 27 2.21 -2.88 1.60
C VAL A 27 1.03 -3.34 2.43
N TYR A 28 1.26 -4.33 3.30
CA TYR A 28 0.24 -4.82 4.23
C TYR A 28 0.03 -3.82 5.37
N LEU A 29 -1.21 -3.41 5.59
CA LEU A 29 -1.54 -2.38 6.57
C LEU A 29 -1.35 -2.83 8.02
N GLY A 30 -1.54 -4.12 8.29
CA GLY A 30 -1.40 -4.64 9.65
C GLY A 30 0.03 -4.68 10.16
N THR A 31 0.98 -4.99 9.28
CA THR A 31 2.40 -5.17 9.65
C THR A 31 3.33 -4.16 9.01
N LEU A 32 2.85 -3.42 7.99
CA LEU A 32 3.64 -2.57 7.13
C LEU A 32 4.71 -3.34 6.36
N GLU A 33 4.49 -4.64 6.16
CA GLU A 33 5.37 -5.47 5.35
C GLU A 33 5.27 -5.05 3.88
N VAL A 34 6.43 -4.90 3.23
CA VAL A 34 6.53 -4.52 1.82
C VAL A 34 6.85 -5.74 0.98
N VAL A 35 6.04 -5.99 -0.05
CA VAL A 35 6.26 -7.07 -0.99
C VAL A 35 6.44 -6.48 -2.38
N SER A 36 7.64 -6.60 -2.94
CA SER A 36 7.94 -6.16 -4.29
C SER A 36 9.21 -6.83 -4.80
N ARG A 37 9.24 -7.11 -6.11
CA ARG A 37 10.43 -7.63 -6.78
C ARG A 37 11.30 -6.53 -7.36
N THR A 38 10.75 -5.35 -7.55
CA THR A 38 11.38 -4.28 -8.33
C THR A 38 11.59 -3.00 -7.56
N VAL A 39 10.92 -2.84 -6.41
CA VAL A 39 10.97 -1.62 -5.61
C VAL A 39 11.69 -1.90 -4.30
N ARG A 40 12.66 -1.05 -3.95
CA ARG A 40 13.35 -1.10 -2.67
C ARG A 40 12.59 -0.24 -1.65
N VAL A 41 12.61 -0.65 -0.40
CA VAL A 41 11.96 0.09 0.70
C VAL A 41 12.43 1.54 0.73
N ALA A 42 13.73 1.80 0.49
CA ALA A 42 14.27 3.16 0.48
C ALA A 42 13.62 4.06 -0.57
N GLU A 43 13.16 3.50 -1.69
CA GLU A 43 12.51 4.27 -2.75
C GLU A 43 11.11 4.75 -2.35
N ILE A 44 10.49 4.09 -1.40
CA ILE A 44 9.12 4.38 -0.96
C ILE A 44 9.02 4.78 0.50
N ALA A 45 10.15 5.15 1.11
CA ALA A 45 10.20 5.51 2.54
C ALA A 45 9.20 6.60 2.91
N GLU A 46 9.05 7.61 2.08
CA GLU A 46 8.11 8.71 2.30
C GLU A 46 6.67 8.22 2.27
N ALA A 47 6.33 7.37 1.30
CA ALA A 47 5.00 6.79 1.21
C ALA A 47 4.72 5.87 2.39
N LEU A 48 5.70 5.09 2.83
CA LEU A 48 5.55 4.22 4.00
C LEU A 48 5.29 5.03 5.27
N ALA A 49 5.96 6.16 5.44
CA ALA A 49 5.73 7.05 6.59
C ALA A 49 4.30 7.57 6.58
N TRP A 50 3.80 7.99 5.41
CA TRP A 50 2.42 8.44 5.27
C TRP A 50 1.42 7.32 5.59
N ILE A 51 1.66 6.11 5.08
CA ILE A 51 0.81 4.95 5.34
C ILE A 51 0.78 4.62 6.84
N ALA A 52 1.94 4.67 7.50
CA ALA A 52 2.01 4.39 8.94
C ALA A 52 1.17 5.39 9.75
N GLU A 53 1.21 6.67 9.39
CA GLU A 53 0.43 7.72 10.04
C GLU A 53 -1.07 7.62 9.73
N ASN A 54 -1.43 7.09 8.55
CA ASN A 54 -2.81 7.05 8.07
C ASN A 54 -3.34 5.60 7.96
N ARG A 55 -2.76 4.68 8.72
CA ARG A 55 -3.08 3.25 8.64
C ARG A 55 -4.57 2.97 8.79
N GLU A 56 -5.21 3.56 9.78
CA GLU A 56 -6.64 3.31 10.03
C GLU A 56 -7.51 3.85 8.90
N ALA A 57 -7.18 5.02 8.37
CA ALA A 57 -7.90 5.59 7.25
C ALA A 57 -7.74 4.71 6.00
N ALA A 58 -6.53 4.24 5.73
CA ALA A 58 -6.26 3.34 4.60
C ALA A 58 -6.99 2.01 4.74
N ARG A 59 -7.01 1.44 5.95
CA ARG A 59 -7.73 0.21 6.23
C ARG A 59 -9.23 0.38 6.00
N LYS A 60 -9.79 1.50 6.43
CA LYS A 60 -11.20 1.80 6.24
C LYS A 60 -11.55 1.87 4.76
N VAL A 61 -10.72 2.53 3.96
CA VAL A 61 -10.92 2.59 2.51
C VAL A 61 -10.88 1.19 1.89
N PHE A 62 -9.90 0.37 2.29
CA PHE A 62 -9.80 -1.01 1.81
C PHE A 62 -11.08 -1.81 2.13
N GLU A 63 -11.57 -1.71 3.36
CA GLU A 63 -12.76 -2.44 3.78
C GLU A 63 -14.03 -1.95 3.08
N GLU A 64 -14.14 -0.66 2.80
CA GLU A 64 -15.26 -0.11 2.04
C GLU A 64 -15.25 -0.58 0.59
N CYS A 65 -14.08 -0.71 0.00
CA CYS A 65 -13.91 -1.20 -1.38
C CYS A 65 -14.03 -2.73 -1.48
N ASN A 66 -13.71 -3.45 -0.41
CA ASN A 66 -13.65 -4.92 -0.40
C ASN A 66 -14.41 -5.48 0.82
N PRO A 67 -15.72 -5.31 0.89
CA PRO A 67 -16.54 -5.74 2.02
C PRO A 67 -16.54 -7.26 2.22
#